data_d6b8112cbae12dc9b574b0955e5209a3
#
_entry.id   d6b8112cbae12dc9b574b0955e5209a3
#
_cell.length_a   1.000
_cell.length_b   1.000
_cell.length_c   1.000
_cell.angle_alpha   90.00
_cell.angle_beta   90.00
_cell.angle_gamma   90.00
#
_symmetry.space_group_name_H-M   'P 1'
#
loop_
_entity.id
_entity.type
_entity.pdbx_description
1 polymer ?
#
loop_
_entity_poly.entity_id
_entity_poly.type
_entity_poly.pdbx_seq_one_letter_code
_entity_poly.pdbx_strand_id
1 'polypeptide(L)'
;MQYALLGDLHSNIEDTRAVLAHIQETAKDARIIGLGDLYECTVSKKKAQIVSGLSLQKAAIVNNDFENLLTFPSIRGNQEERITHVTGIERFTELPETMEIEGAVLMHGHQFKWSVSWQPTFPSVKKSLLFFGHSHESGLYHGNKKLSIRIRFGQPIVLQDKQYSINVGSVVDHREWCLYDSEKRTITFMCASVLENESASSSC
;
A
#
# COMPACT_ATOMS: atom_id res chain seq x y z
N MET A 1 -12.49 -14.81 -5.65
CA MET A 1 -11.86 -13.71 -6.47
C MET A 1 -10.48 -13.38 -5.93
N GLN A 2 -9.53 -12.97 -6.78
CA GLN A 2 -8.18 -12.57 -6.34
C GLN A 2 -8.00 -11.04 -6.38
N TYR A 3 -7.28 -10.52 -5.39
CA TYR A 3 -6.96 -9.10 -5.25
C TYR A 3 -5.45 -8.93 -5.04
N ALA A 4 -4.82 -8.06 -5.83
CA ALA A 4 -3.46 -7.60 -5.63
C ALA A 4 -3.51 -6.26 -4.88
N LEU A 5 -3.10 -6.27 -3.62
CA LEU A 5 -3.17 -5.13 -2.70
C LEU A 5 -1.78 -4.53 -2.55
N LEU A 6 -1.61 -3.25 -2.85
CA LEU A 6 -0.35 -2.52 -2.77
C LEU A 6 -0.58 -1.13 -2.19
N GLY A 7 0.39 -0.60 -1.47
CA GLY A 7 0.32 0.72 -0.85
C GLY A 7 1.69 1.38 -0.76
N ASP A 8 1.70 2.62 -0.27
CA ASP A 8 2.93 3.35 0.01
C ASP A 8 3.85 3.44 -1.24
N LEU A 9 3.30 3.98 -2.34
CA LEU A 9 3.99 4.12 -3.64
C LEU A 9 4.89 5.37 -3.67
N HIS A 10 4.48 6.44 -2.97
CA HIS A 10 5.23 7.69 -2.80
C HIS A 10 5.79 8.26 -4.10
N SER A 11 5.01 8.25 -5.18
CA SER A 11 5.40 8.73 -6.51
C SER A 11 6.65 8.03 -7.10
N ASN A 12 7.04 6.87 -6.58
CA ASN A 12 8.19 6.12 -7.07
C ASN A 12 7.80 5.33 -8.34
N ILE A 13 8.20 5.84 -9.50
CA ILE A 13 7.88 5.26 -10.80
C ILE A 13 8.53 3.89 -10.98
N GLU A 14 9.80 3.75 -10.60
CA GLU A 14 10.59 2.54 -10.84
C GLU A 14 10.02 1.37 -10.06
N ASP A 15 9.83 1.53 -8.74
CA ASP A 15 9.32 0.47 -7.89
C ASP A 15 7.86 0.15 -8.22
N THR A 16 7.05 1.16 -8.56
CA THR A 16 5.66 0.95 -8.98
C THR A 16 5.60 0.14 -10.29
N ARG A 17 6.42 0.45 -11.29
CA ARG A 17 6.50 -0.33 -12.53
C ARG A 17 6.94 -1.77 -12.27
N ALA A 18 7.94 -1.97 -11.43
CA ALA A 18 8.42 -3.32 -11.08
C ALA A 18 7.31 -4.16 -10.41
N VAL A 19 6.58 -3.57 -9.46
CA VAL A 19 5.46 -4.25 -8.79
C VAL A 19 4.33 -4.55 -9.76
N LEU A 20 3.91 -3.59 -10.60
CA LEU A 20 2.85 -3.82 -11.58
C LEU A 20 3.23 -4.89 -12.61
N ALA A 21 4.47 -4.91 -13.07
CA ALA A 21 4.98 -5.95 -13.96
C ALA A 21 4.95 -7.33 -13.27
N HIS A 22 5.39 -7.40 -12.02
CA HIS A 22 5.37 -8.65 -11.23
C HIS A 22 3.94 -9.15 -10.99
N ILE A 23 2.97 -8.24 -10.73
CA ILE A 23 1.55 -8.60 -10.63
C ILE A 23 1.04 -9.17 -11.96
N GLN A 24 1.35 -8.52 -13.08
CA GLN A 24 0.96 -8.98 -14.41
C GLN A 24 1.52 -10.37 -14.75
N GLU A 25 2.72 -10.68 -14.27
CA GLU A 25 3.38 -11.98 -14.49
C GLU A 25 2.81 -13.07 -13.57
N THR A 26 2.59 -12.77 -12.29
CA THR A 26 2.29 -13.78 -11.25
C THR A 26 0.81 -13.89 -10.89
N ALA A 27 0.02 -12.83 -11.13
CA ALA A 27 -1.39 -12.74 -10.73
C ALA A 27 -2.23 -11.89 -11.72
N LYS A 28 -2.07 -12.11 -13.02
CA LYS A 28 -2.66 -11.31 -14.12
C LYS A 28 -4.17 -11.10 -14.03
N ASP A 29 -4.89 -12.03 -13.43
CA ASP A 29 -6.36 -11.99 -13.29
C ASP A 29 -6.80 -11.37 -11.96
N ALA A 30 -5.86 -10.98 -11.11
CA ALA A 30 -6.17 -10.32 -9.83
C ALA A 30 -6.59 -8.86 -10.05
N ARG A 31 -7.61 -8.43 -9.30
CA ARG A 31 -8.00 -7.02 -9.27
C ARG A 31 -7.01 -6.22 -8.42
N ILE A 32 -6.32 -5.28 -9.04
CA ILE A 32 -5.38 -4.41 -8.32
C ILE A 32 -6.14 -3.34 -7.55
N ILE A 33 -5.74 -3.07 -6.29
CA ILE A 33 -6.28 -2.00 -5.44
C ILE A 33 -5.13 -1.34 -4.66
N GLY A 34 -5.08 0.00 -4.71
CA GLY A 34 -4.13 0.80 -3.94
C GLY A 34 -4.63 1.09 -2.52
N LEU A 35 -3.74 0.98 -1.54
CA LEU A 35 -4.02 1.21 -0.12
C LEU A 35 -3.56 2.58 0.40
N GLY A 36 -3.45 3.58 -0.49
CA GLY A 36 -3.08 4.95 -0.13
C GLY A 36 -1.59 5.23 -0.16
N ASP A 37 -1.25 6.48 0.14
CA ASP A 37 0.08 7.06 -0.01
C ASP A 37 0.65 6.79 -1.43
N LEU A 38 -0.20 7.10 -2.42
CA LEU A 38 0.17 6.98 -3.84
C LEU A 38 1.21 8.04 -4.21
N TYR A 39 1.00 9.27 -3.71
CA TYR A 39 1.87 10.41 -3.97
C TYR A 39 2.81 10.70 -2.80
N GLU A 40 3.92 11.37 -3.08
CA GLU A 40 4.82 11.91 -2.05
C GLU A 40 4.53 13.38 -1.80
N CYS A 41 4.20 13.72 -0.56
CA CYS A 41 4.09 15.10 -0.11
C CYS A 41 5.46 15.61 0.34
N THR A 42 5.99 16.62 -0.35
CA THR A 42 7.30 17.23 -0.06
C THR A 42 7.30 18.12 1.19
N VAL A 43 6.11 18.34 1.78
CA VAL A 43 5.95 19.17 2.98
C VAL A 43 5.88 18.28 4.21
N SER A 44 6.83 18.44 5.14
CA SER A 44 6.86 17.65 6.37
C SER A 44 5.59 17.85 7.22
N LYS A 45 5.22 16.85 8.02
CA LYS A 45 4.05 16.90 8.93
C LYS A 45 4.03 18.18 9.80
N LYS A 46 5.20 18.57 10.33
CA LYS A 46 5.34 19.78 11.17
C LYS A 46 5.12 21.07 10.35
N LYS A 47 5.67 21.15 9.14
CA LYS A 47 5.53 22.33 8.29
C LYS A 47 4.11 22.46 7.73
N ALA A 48 3.44 21.37 7.45
CA ALA A 48 2.07 21.37 6.95
C ALA A 48 1.07 22.02 7.91
N GLN A 49 1.36 22.04 9.22
CA GLN A 49 0.50 22.69 10.22
C GLN A 49 0.44 24.22 10.14
N ILE A 50 1.41 24.84 9.44
CA ILE A 50 1.57 26.31 9.41
C ILE A 50 1.60 26.89 7.99
N VAL A 51 1.50 26.05 6.95
CA VAL A 51 1.50 26.50 5.55
C VAL A 51 0.24 26.04 4.83
N SER A 52 -0.27 26.88 3.95
CA SER A 52 -1.40 26.61 3.07
C SER A 52 -1.25 27.39 1.76
N GLY A 53 -2.05 27.04 0.75
CA GLY A 53 -2.04 27.73 -0.54
C GLY A 53 -0.78 27.51 -1.37
N LEU A 54 -0.06 26.43 -1.14
CA LEU A 54 1.09 26.08 -1.96
C LEU A 54 0.65 25.60 -3.36
N SER A 55 1.47 25.87 -4.35
CA SER A 55 1.27 25.22 -5.65
C SER A 55 1.54 23.71 -5.54
N LEU A 56 0.88 22.91 -6.38
CA LEU A 56 1.03 21.46 -6.39
C LEU A 56 2.52 21.04 -6.55
N GLN A 57 3.25 21.68 -7.44
CA GLN A 57 4.66 21.40 -7.73
C GLN A 57 5.59 21.64 -6.51
N LYS A 58 5.15 22.49 -5.55
CA LYS A 58 5.89 22.72 -4.29
C LYS A 58 5.47 21.77 -3.18
N ALA A 59 4.29 21.19 -3.28
CA ALA A 59 3.69 20.39 -2.23
C ALA A 59 3.79 18.89 -2.45
N ALA A 60 3.91 18.44 -3.70
CA ALA A 60 3.90 17.02 -4.04
C ALA A 60 4.80 16.71 -5.24
N ILE A 61 5.29 15.49 -5.29
CA ILE A 61 5.90 14.92 -6.48
C ILE A 61 4.77 14.37 -7.35
N VAL A 62 4.46 15.09 -8.43
CA VAL A 62 3.45 14.68 -9.42
C VAL A 62 4.13 14.62 -10.79
N ASN A 63 4.01 13.47 -11.42
CA ASN A 63 4.61 13.19 -12.73
C ASN A 63 3.58 12.43 -13.57
N ASN A 64 3.35 12.88 -14.81
CA ASN A 64 2.40 12.25 -15.72
C ASN A 64 2.69 10.77 -15.98
N ASP A 65 3.98 10.39 -16.07
CA ASP A 65 4.36 8.99 -16.27
C ASP A 65 3.99 8.12 -15.05
N PHE A 66 4.05 8.69 -13.84
CA PHE A 66 3.58 8.02 -12.64
C PHE A 66 2.06 7.96 -12.61
N GLU A 67 1.35 9.06 -12.90
CA GLU A 67 -0.11 9.09 -12.92
C GLU A 67 -0.70 8.10 -13.93
N ASN A 68 -0.03 7.91 -15.08
CA ASN A 68 -0.42 6.90 -16.08
C ASN A 68 -0.31 5.45 -15.59
N LEU A 69 0.43 5.17 -14.52
CA LEU A 69 0.48 3.85 -13.89
C LEU A 69 -0.72 3.60 -12.96
N LEU A 70 -1.36 4.65 -12.44
CA LEU A 70 -2.45 4.58 -11.46
C LEU A 70 -3.79 4.27 -12.13
N THR A 71 -3.90 3.13 -12.82
CA THR A 71 -5.11 2.71 -13.56
C THR A 71 -6.07 1.88 -12.73
N PHE A 72 -5.85 1.75 -11.45
CA PHE A 72 -6.59 0.91 -10.52
C PHE A 72 -7.27 1.75 -9.43
N PRO A 73 -8.39 1.26 -8.84
CA PRO A 73 -9.05 1.91 -7.73
C PRO A 73 -8.13 1.96 -6.50
N SER A 74 -8.20 3.04 -5.75
CA SER A 74 -7.37 3.24 -4.57
C SER A 74 -8.16 3.90 -3.44
N ILE A 75 -7.73 3.70 -2.22
CA ILE A 75 -8.11 4.52 -1.08
C ILE A 75 -7.06 5.61 -0.86
N ARG A 76 -7.40 6.64 -0.09
CA ARG A 76 -6.43 7.69 0.25
C ARG A 76 -5.60 7.34 1.48
N GLY A 77 -4.37 7.82 1.49
CA GLY A 77 -3.48 7.79 2.64
C GLY A 77 -3.25 9.17 3.25
N ASN A 78 -2.34 9.27 4.19
CA ASN A 78 -2.02 10.53 4.85
C ASN A 78 -1.22 11.50 3.97
N GLN A 79 -0.60 11.02 2.93
CA GLN A 79 0.10 11.89 1.97
C GLN A 79 -0.92 12.68 1.15
N GLU A 80 -1.96 12.03 0.62
CA GLU A 80 -3.06 12.66 -0.11
C GLU A 80 -3.77 13.70 0.75
N GLU A 81 -4.07 13.39 2.01
CA GLU A 81 -4.68 14.36 2.95
C GLU A 81 -3.77 15.57 3.18
N ARG A 82 -2.48 15.35 3.37
CA ARG A 82 -1.52 16.43 3.59
C ARG A 82 -1.33 17.30 2.35
N ILE A 83 -1.29 16.72 1.15
CA ILE A 83 -1.24 17.47 -0.11
C ILE A 83 -2.48 18.36 -0.23
N THR A 84 -3.67 17.82 -0.01
CA THR A 84 -4.91 18.62 -0.02
C THR A 84 -4.86 19.73 1.00
N HIS A 85 -4.43 19.45 2.24
CA HIS A 85 -4.37 20.44 3.31
C HIS A 85 -3.47 21.64 2.94
N VAL A 86 -2.29 21.41 2.37
CA VAL A 86 -1.34 22.48 2.08
C VAL A 86 -1.58 23.17 0.73
N THR A 87 -2.32 22.56 -0.18
CA THR A 87 -2.60 23.11 -1.51
C THR A 87 -4.03 23.63 -1.68
N GLY A 88 -5.01 23.06 -0.97
CA GLY A 88 -6.43 23.26 -1.21
C GLY A 88 -6.95 22.50 -2.44
N ILE A 89 -6.18 21.59 -3.04
CA ILE A 89 -6.60 20.81 -4.22
C ILE A 89 -7.34 19.56 -3.77
N GLU A 90 -8.65 19.50 -4.01
CA GLU A 90 -9.54 18.47 -3.49
C GLU A 90 -9.42 17.10 -4.18
N ARG A 91 -8.88 17.03 -5.40
CA ARG A 91 -8.78 15.76 -6.18
C ARG A 91 -8.16 14.59 -5.41
N PHE A 92 -7.28 14.85 -4.47
CA PHE A 92 -6.61 13.82 -3.67
C PHE A 92 -7.52 13.26 -2.56
N THR A 93 -8.53 14.03 -2.13
CA THR A 93 -9.52 13.59 -1.14
C THR A 93 -10.81 13.04 -1.77
N GLU A 94 -10.91 13.03 -3.09
CA GLU A 94 -11.97 12.29 -3.80
C GLU A 94 -11.79 10.77 -3.65
N LEU A 95 -10.57 10.31 -3.37
CA LEU A 95 -10.33 8.91 -3.02
C LEU A 95 -10.99 8.58 -1.67
N PRO A 96 -11.72 7.45 -1.55
CA PRO A 96 -12.37 7.06 -0.30
C PRO A 96 -11.33 6.77 0.79
N GLU A 97 -11.70 6.97 2.06
CA GLU A 97 -10.85 6.59 3.22
C GLU A 97 -10.77 5.09 3.43
N THR A 98 -11.82 4.39 3.06
CA THR A 98 -11.97 2.94 3.23
C THR A 98 -12.64 2.33 2.03
N MET A 99 -12.37 1.07 1.78
CA MET A 99 -13.04 0.29 0.74
C MET A 99 -13.36 -1.10 1.30
N GLU A 100 -14.53 -1.63 0.93
CA GLU A 100 -14.87 -3.02 1.23
C GLU A 100 -14.67 -3.89 -0.01
N ILE A 101 -14.09 -5.06 0.21
CA ILE A 101 -14.00 -6.15 -0.76
C ILE A 101 -14.56 -7.43 -0.15
N GLU A 102 -14.53 -8.54 -0.90
CA GLU A 102 -15.03 -9.82 -0.41
C GLU A 102 -14.29 -10.27 0.87
N GLY A 103 -15.02 -10.27 2.01
CA GLY A 103 -14.51 -10.72 3.30
C GLY A 103 -13.59 -9.75 4.03
N ALA A 104 -13.25 -8.59 3.44
CA ALA A 104 -12.27 -7.68 4.00
C ALA A 104 -12.67 -6.19 3.90
N VAL A 105 -12.06 -5.39 4.78
CA VAL A 105 -12.02 -3.93 4.74
C VAL A 105 -10.60 -3.50 4.40
N LEU A 106 -10.46 -2.48 3.59
CA LEU A 106 -9.20 -1.83 3.23
C LEU A 106 -9.15 -0.46 3.89
N MET A 107 -8.06 -0.16 4.58
CA MET A 107 -7.74 1.13 5.19
C MET A 107 -6.26 1.42 4.97
N HIS A 108 -5.86 2.69 4.90
CA HIS A 108 -4.43 2.97 4.77
C HIS A 108 -3.66 2.63 6.06
N GLY A 109 -4.21 2.96 7.24
CA GLY A 109 -3.58 2.67 8.53
C GLY A 109 -3.14 3.91 9.31
N HIS A 110 -3.08 5.09 8.69
CA HIS A 110 -2.83 6.35 9.43
C HIS A 110 -3.97 6.72 10.40
N GLN A 111 -5.17 6.16 10.17
CA GLN A 111 -6.33 6.32 11.04
C GLN A 111 -6.20 5.54 12.36
N PHE A 112 -5.24 4.61 12.47
CA PHE A 112 -5.05 3.80 13.66
C PHE A 112 -4.31 4.60 14.75
N LYS A 113 -4.50 4.17 16.01
CA LYS A 113 -3.64 4.63 17.10
C LYS A 113 -2.35 3.81 17.08
N TRP A 114 -1.22 4.48 16.95
CA TRP A 114 0.09 3.86 16.94
C TRP A 114 0.82 4.13 18.24
N SER A 115 1.43 3.11 18.84
CA SER A 115 2.33 3.29 19.98
C SER A 115 3.67 3.87 19.53
N VAL A 116 4.51 4.27 20.49
CA VAL A 116 5.89 4.74 20.22
C VAL A 116 6.74 3.67 19.52
N SER A 117 6.43 2.39 19.77
CA SER A 117 7.10 1.24 19.15
C SER A 117 6.41 0.75 17.86
N TRP A 118 5.62 1.61 17.21
CA TRP A 118 4.89 1.28 15.98
C TRP A 118 3.97 0.06 16.09
N GLN A 119 3.38 -0.15 17.27
CA GLN A 119 2.34 -1.17 17.42
C GLN A 119 0.96 -0.53 17.19
N PRO A 120 0.17 -1.04 16.23
CA PRO A 120 -1.15 -0.49 15.94
C PRO A 120 -2.20 -0.96 16.94
N THR A 121 -3.19 -0.09 17.20
CA THR A 121 -4.47 -0.47 17.79
C THR A 121 -5.52 -0.39 16.69
N PHE A 122 -6.03 -1.54 16.28
CA PHE A 122 -6.97 -1.61 15.16
C PHE A 122 -8.37 -1.15 15.55
N PRO A 123 -9.09 -0.48 14.63
CA PRO A 123 -10.50 -0.19 14.82
C PRO A 123 -11.33 -1.48 14.77
N SER A 124 -12.52 -1.44 15.38
CA SER A 124 -13.49 -2.52 15.20
C SER A 124 -14.05 -2.47 13.77
N VAL A 125 -13.88 -3.55 13.03
CA VAL A 125 -14.43 -3.70 11.68
C VAL A 125 -15.42 -4.86 11.62
N LYS A 126 -16.44 -4.75 10.76
CA LYS A 126 -17.47 -5.78 10.63
C LYS A 126 -16.98 -7.04 9.90
N LYS A 127 -15.98 -6.90 9.04
CA LYS A 127 -15.40 -8.01 8.28
C LYS A 127 -14.33 -8.73 9.09
N SER A 128 -14.04 -9.95 8.71
CA SER A 128 -13.04 -10.77 9.40
C SER A 128 -11.60 -10.40 9.06
N LEU A 129 -11.39 -9.67 7.96
CA LEU A 129 -10.08 -9.23 7.51
C LEU A 129 -10.01 -7.71 7.38
N LEU A 130 -8.86 -7.15 7.75
CA LEU A 130 -8.50 -5.74 7.56
C LEU A 130 -7.13 -5.69 6.88
N PHE A 131 -7.05 -5.14 5.67
CA PHE A 131 -5.78 -4.88 4.99
C PHE A 131 -5.38 -3.41 5.14
N PHE A 132 -4.08 -3.17 5.35
CA PHE A 132 -3.54 -1.83 5.54
C PHE A 132 -2.08 -1.72 5.10
N GLY A 133 -1.53 -0.49 5.00
CA GLY A 133 -0.15 -0.14 4.70
C GLY A 133 0.47 0.71 5.80
N HIS A 134 0.97 1.90 5.48
CA HIS A 134 1.41 3.00 6.35
C HIS A 134 2.70 2.77 7.15
N SER A 135 2.92 1.60 7.73
CA SER A 135 4.16 1.34 8.50
C SER A 135 5.29 0.76 7.65
N HIS A 136 5.04 0.53 6.36
CA HIS A 136 5.98 -0.03 5.39
C HIS A 136 6.52 -1.43 5.73
N GLU A 137 5.95 -2.12 6.71
CA GLU A 137 6.38 -3.45 7.14
C GLU A 137 5.29 -4.50 6.89
N SER A 138 5.53 -5.47 6.03
CA SER A 138 4.67 -6.64 5.88
C SER A 138 4.43 -7.34 7.21
N GLY A 139 3.19 -7.70 7.49
CA GLY A 139 2.87 -8.32 8.77
C GLY A 139 1.45 -8.87 8.87
N LEU A 140 1.32 -9.92 9.67
CA LEU A 140 0.04 -10.52 10.02
C LEU A 140 -0.22 -10.33 11.51
N TYR A 141 -1.44 -9.89 11.86
CA TYR A 141 -1.85 -9.59 13.24
C TYR A 141 -3.13 -10.38 13.59
N HIS A 142 -3.22 -10.78 14.83
CA HIS A 142 -4.45 -11.30 15.45
C HIS A 142 -4.78 -10.44 16.67
N GLY A 143 -5.96 -9.81 16.69
CA GLY A 143 -6.18 -8.67 17.58
C GLY A 143 -5.11 -7.60 17.34
N ASN A 144 -4.61 -6.95 18.37
CA ASN A 144 -3.54 -5.95 18.26
C ASN A 144 -2.12 -6.55 18.32
N LYS A 145 -1.97 -7.88 18.24
CA LYS A 145 -0.67 -8.55 18.38
C LYS A 145 -0.15 -9.00 17.03
N LYS A 146 1.06 -8.53 16.65
CA LYS A 146 1.80 -9.05 15.49
C LYS A 146 2.15 -10.52 15.74
N LEU A 147 1.83 -11.39 14.80
CA LEU A 147 2.16 -12.79 14.87
C LEU A 147 3.65 -13.01 14.55
N SER A 148 4.33 -13.81 15.37
CA SER A 148 5.74 -14.16 15.16
C SER A 148 5.87 -15.25 14.10
N ILE A 149 5.44 -14.94 12.87
CA ILE A 149 5.61 -15.82 11.71
C ILE A 149 6.77 -15.33 10.85
N ARG A 150 7.50 -16.25 10.25
CA ARG A 150 8.48 -15.91 9.21
C ARG A 150 7.73 -15.79 7.89
N ILE A 151 7.57 -14.55 7.41
CA ILE A 151 7.02 -14.30 6.07
C ILE A 151 8.00 -14.88 5.05
N ARG A 152 7.47 -15.72 4.16
CA ARG A 152 8.18 -16.22 2.98
C ARG A 152 7.43 -15.72 1.76
N PHE A 153 8.04 -14.81 1.01
CA PHE A 153 7.42 -14.26 -0.19
C PHE A 153 7.08 -15.35 -1.20
N GLY A 154 5.93 -15.21 -1.87
CA GLY A 154 5.41 -16.20 -2.81
C GLY A 154 4.77 -17.43 -2.17
N GLN A 155 4.78 -17.57 -0.84
CA GLN A 155 4.13 -18.70 -0.16
C GLN A 155 2.78 -18.31 0.44
N PRO A 156 1.69 -19.00 0.06
CA PRO A 156 0.36 -18.70 0.59
C PRO A 156 0.22 -19.09 2.06
N ILE A 157 -0.44 -18.23 2.81
CA ILE A 157 -0.82 -18.43 4.21
C ILE A 157 -2.34 -18.60 4.26
N VAL A 158 -2.81 -19.75 4.72
CA VAL A 158 -4.24 -20.02 4.91
C VAL A 158 -4.69 -19.34 6.21
N LEU A 159 -5.70 -18.47 6.10
CA LEU A 159 -6.29 -17.78 7.24
C LEU A 159 -7.43 -18.63 7.83
N GLN A 160 -7.37 -18.88 9.13
CA GLN A 160 -8.45 -19.54 9.87
C GLN A 160 -9.68 -18.61 9.97
N ASP A 161 -10.82 -19.15 10.47
CA ASP A 161 -12.03 -18.35 10.73
C ASP A 161 -11.88 -17.49 12.00
N LYS A 162 -10.95 -16.52 11.92
CA LYS A 162 -10.64 -15.54 12.96
C LYS A 162 -10.52 -14.17 12.31
N GLN A 163 -10.48 -13.14 13.16
CA GLN A 163 -10.17 -11.79 12.70
C GLN A 163 -8.66 -11.61 12.56
N TYR A 164 -8.23 -11.12 11.39
CA TYR A 164 -6.84 -10.77 11.13
C TYR A 164 -6.74 -9.36 10.57
N SER A 165 -5.64 -8.68 10.92
CA SER A 165 -5.20 -7.48 10.23
C SER A 165 -3.88 -7.75 9.52
N ILE A 166 -3.78 -7.32 8.27
CA ILE A 166 -2.68 -7.65 7.36
C ILE A 166 -2.06 -6.34 6.85
N ASN A 167 -0.81 -6.09 7.21
CA ASN A 167 -0.04 -5.03 6.57
C ASN A 167 0.59 -5.59 5.29
N VAL A 168 0.33 -4.94 4.18
CA VAL A 168 0.77 -5.42 2.85
C VAL A 168 2.23 -5.11 2.53
N GLY A 169 2.93 -4.36 3.40
CA GLY A 169 4.27 -3.83 3.13
C GLY A 169 4.22 -2.51 2.35
N SER A 170 5.30 -2.12 1.72
CA SER A 170 5.39 -0.92 0.90
C SER A 170 5.98 -1.20 -0.48
N VAL A 171 5.49 -0.44 -1.48
CA VAL A 171 6.06 -0.47 -2.82
C VAL A 171 7.40 0.27 -2.83
N VAL A 172 7.46 1.47 -2.26
CA VAL A 172 8.63 2.38 -2.35
C VAL A 172 9.90 1.83 -1.71
N ASP A 173 9.80 1.14 -0.57
CA ASP A 173 11.01 0.72 0.15
C ASP A 173 11.44 -0.71 -0.20
N HIS A 174 10.46 -1.56 -0.50
CA HIS A 174 10.70 -3.01 -0.53
C HIS A 174 10.11 -3.71 -1.74
N ARG A 175 9.35 -3.01 -2.62
CA ARG A 175 8.59 -3.59 -3.74
C ARG A 175 7.65 -4.69 -3.29
N GLU A 176 7.09 -4.55 -2.07
CA GLU A 176 6.18 -5.51 -1.46
C GLU A 176 4.73 -5.22 -1.86
N TRP A 177 3.94 -6.28 -1.95
CA TRP A 177 2.51 -6.26 -2.14
C TRP A 177 1.89 -7.57 -1.63
N CYS A 178 0.57 -7.64 -1.52
CA CYS A 178 -0.12 -8.83 -1.00
C CYS A 178 -1.16 -9.33 -1.99
N LEU A 179 -1.10 -10.62 -2.34
CA LEU A 179 -2.16 -11.32 -3.07
C LEU A 179 -3.15 -11.91 -2.06
N TYR A 180 -4.42 -11.50 -2.16
CA TYR A 180 -5.52 -12.06 -1.39
C TYR A 180 -6.45 -12.86 -2.29
N ASP A 181 -6.66 -14.14 -1.98
CA ASP A 181 -7.66 -15.01 -2.61
C ASP A 181 -8.85 -15.16 -1.64
N SER A 182 -9.97 -14.51 -1.96
CA SER A 182 -11.17 -14.50 -1.08
C SER A 182 -11.87 -15.86 -0.99
N GLU A 183 -11.81 -16.66 -2.05
CA GLU A 183 -12.44 -17.99 -2.10
C GLU A 183 -11.66 -19.01 -1.26
N LYS A 184 -10.33 -19.01 -1.42
CA LYS A 184 -9.44 -19.90 -0.64
C LYS A 184 -9.14 -19.36 0.74
N ARG A 185 -9.51 -18.10 1.01
CA ARG A 185 -9.17 -17.38 2.24
C ARG A 185 -7.65 -17.45 2.54
N THR A 186 -6.85 -17.15 1.51
CA THR A 186 -5.40 -17.13 1.61
C THR A 186 -4.83 -15.76 1.34
N ILE A 187 -3.73 -15.44 1.99
CA ILE A 187 -2.87 -14.30 1.66
C ILE A 187 -1.50 -14.81 1.24
N THR A 188 -0.89 -14.10 0.30
CA THR A 188 0.50 -14.34 -0.10
C THR A 188 1.22 -13.01 -0.13
N PHE A 189 2.21 -12.84 0.73
CA PHE A 189 3.10 -11.69 0.63
C PHE A 189 4.00 -11.87 -0.58
N MET A 190 4.11 -10.86 -1.41
CA MET A 190 4.86 -10.87 -2.66
C MET A 190 5.90 -9.76 -2.63
N CYS A 191 7.03 -10.00 -3.30
CA CYS A 191 8.09 -8.99 -3.45
C CYS A 191 8.61 -9.06 -4.89
N ALA A 192 8.55 -7.94 -5.61
CA ALA A 192 9.11 -7.84 -6.94
C ALA A 192 10.64 -7.70 -6.83
N SER A 193 11.38 -8.71 -7.27
CA SER A 193 12.85 -8.66 -7.30
C SER A 193 13.33 -7.50 -8.19
N VAL A 194 14.50 -6.97 -7.88
CA VAL A 194 15.21 -6.09 -8.81
C VAL A 194 15.52 -6.94 -10.05
N LEU A 195 15.04 -6.54 -11.22
CA LEU A 195 15.53 -7.09 -12.47
C LEU A 195 16.99 -6.69 -12.57
N GLU A 196 17.91 -7.59 -12.20
CA GLU A 196 19.31 -7.42 -12.57
C GLU A 196 19.34 -7.37 -14.10
N ASN A 197 19.69 -6.19 -14.64
CA ASN A 197 19.93 -6.04 -16.07
C ASN A 197 21.04 -7.03 -16.44
N GLU A 198 20.70 -8.15 -17.06
CA GLU A 198 21.62 -9.03 -17.77
C GLU A 198 22.18 -8.28 -18.99
N SER A 199 23.06 -7.32 -18.74
CA SER A 199 23.84 -6.67 -19.77
C SER A 199 25.24 -6.33 -19.29
N ALA A 200 26.02 -7.34 -18.93
CA ALA A 200 27.49 -7.22 -18.89
C ALA A 200 28.17 -8.60 -18.77
N SER A 201 28.06 -9.45 -19.76
CA SER A 201 29.10 -10.47 -20.00
C SER A 201 29.02 -11.00 -21.43
N SER A 202 29.42 -10.15 -22.39
CA SER A 202 29.95 -10.65 -23.65
C SER A 202 31.10 -9.76 -24.07
N SER A 203 32.25 -10.03 -23.51
CA SER A 203 33.53 -9.66 -24.14
C SER A 203 34.62 -10.58 -23.62
N CYS A 204 35.11 -11.36 -24.59
CA CYS A 204 36.28 -12.23 -24.69
C CYS A 204 36.11 -13.66 -24.27
#